data_58b854f880bf488e0c9fa30207b66060
#
_entry.id   58b854f880bf488e0c9fa30207b66060
#
_cell.length_a   1.000
_cell.length_b   1.000
_cell.length_c   1.000
_cell.angle_alpha   90.00
_cell.angle_beta   90.00
_cell.angle_gamma   90.00
#
_symmetry.space_group_name_H-M   'P 1'
#
loop_
_entity.id
_entity.type
_entity.pdbx_description
1 polymer ?
#
loop_
_entity_poly.entity_id
_entity_poly.type
_entity_poly.pdbx_seq_one_letter_code
_entity_poly.pdbx_strand_id
1 'polypeptide(L)'
;MRRGWRALVTLITFALGCCTTALPQAQPVLLGILEDSPGHYAGAPHYRDVRVVFRRVGDQWEAFPCSCTDEDCLKSMAANFPAQVNWTIVFDGRNLGQVTARTPSTFDFYSAVGQQQIIGDSAPPTVGRRSLQFGGFLGQPAYRPLVAVSQPNYRDPEGWKPGKLPTESLLAARKAFRQRFSNVENCTKTDRDRPVSWLYPSVNIQLQKAYVSNHNWFLVELSLSGNRCEGPPDDAFAPQWFVIDAERGVRWFGSEMELVDAGDYDNDGHAEQVFSMDGYNRGGYKLFYDDFRHSAVFEFSYH
;
A
#
# COMPACT_ATOMS: atom_id res chain seq x y z
N MET A 1 -71.18 -13.14 -62.42
CA MET A 1 -70.93 -12.03 -61.55
C MET A 1 -70.23 -12.56 -60.29
N ARG A 2 -68.86 -12.36 -60.16
CA ARG A 2 -68.10 -12.76 -59.00
C ARG A 2 -67.47 -11.50 -58.43
N ARG A 3 -67.90 -11.09 -57.25
CA ARG A 3 -67.31 -9.97 -56.52
C ARG A 3 -66.12 -10.45 -55.67
N GLY A 4 -64.92 -9.96 -56.00
CA GLY A 4 -63.72 -10.20 -55.21
C GLY A 4 -63.62 -9.25 -54.05
N TRP A 5 -63.42 -9.78 -52.85
CA TRP A 5 -63.08 -9.04 -51.66
C TRP A 5 -61.58 -8.93 -51.54
N ARG A 6 -61.05 -7.73 -51.54
CA ARG A 6 -59.65 -7.44 -51.17
C ARG A 6 -59.56 -7.16 -49.68
N ALA A 7 -58.91 -8.04 -48.94
CA ALA A 7 -58.56 -7.82 -47.54
C ALA A 7 -57.31 -6.96 -47.48
N LEU A 8 -57.46 -5.80 -46.81
CA LEU A 8 -56.34 -4.88 -46.49
C LEU A 8 -55.69 -5.38 -45.19
N VAL A 9 -54.48 -5.91 -45.25
CA VAL A 9 -53.67 -6.27 -44.09
C VAL A 9 -52.83 -5.05 -43.68
N THR A 10 -53.22 -4.42 -42.58
CA THR A 10 -52.44 -3.30 -41.97
C THR A 10 -51.37 -3.89 -41.06
N LEU A 11 -50.11 -3.83 -41.47
CA LEU A 11 -48.95 -4.21 -40.64
C LEU A 11 -48.72 -3.07 -39.63
N ILE A 12 -48.98 -3.31 -38.35
CA ILE A 12 -48.56 -2.44 -37.24
C ILE A 12 -47.19 -2.89 -36.80
N THR A 13 -46.15 -2.12 -37.17
CA THR A 13 -44.78 -2.30 -36.70
C THR A 13 -44.66 -1.69 -35.31
N PHE A 14 -44.63 -2.53 -34.27
CA PHE A 14 -44.25 -2.11 -32.92
C PHE A 14 -42.73 -1.91 -32.90
N ALA A 15 -42.29 -0.68 -32.88
CA ALA A 15 -40.92 -0.33 -32.55
C ALA A 15 -40.71 -0.50 -31.03
N LEU A 16 -40.14 -1.64 -30.61
CA LEU A 16 -39.63 -1.83 -29.26
C LEU A 16 -38.40 -0.92 -29.11
N GLY A 17 -38.59 0.26 -28.55
CA GLY A 17 -37.48 1.12 -28.06
C GLY A 17 -36.80 0.42 -26.88
N CYS A 18 -35.67 -0.25 -27.12
CA CYS A 18 -34.74 -0.67 -26.05
C CYS A 18 -34.21 0.57 -25.35
N CYS A 19 -34.88 1.00 -24.28
CA CYS A 19 -34.25 1.85 -23.27
C CYS A 19 -33.15 1.01 -22.58
N THR A 20 -31.93 1.07 -23.10
CA THR A 20 -30.75 0.61 -22.34
C THR A 20 -30.57 1.61 -21.20
N THR A 21 -31.14 1.30 -20.04
CA THR A 21 -30.75 1.95 -18.79
C THR A 21 -29.27 1.60 -18.58
N ALA A 22 -28.39 2.57 -18.83
CA ALA A 22 -27.00 2.46 -18.42
C ALA A 22 -27.00 2.22 -16.92
N LEU A 23 -26.60 1.04 -16.47
CA LEU A 23 -26.37 0.76 -15.07
C LEU A 23 -25.36 1.79 -14.57
N PRO A 24 -25.59 2.42 -13.41
CA PRO A 24 -24.62 3.32 -12.85
C PRO A 24 -23.32 2.56 -12.71
N GLN A 25 -22.29 3.03 -13.39
CA GLN A 25 -20.95 2.44 -13.30
C GLN A 25 -20.51 2.60 -11.84
N ALA A 26 -20.29 1.47 -11.14
CA ALA A 26 -19.85 1.50 -9.77
C ALA A 26 -18.58 2.36 -9.69
N GLN A 27 -18.56 3.32 -8.75
CA GLN A 27 -17.36 4.13 -8.58
C GLN A 27 -16.20 3.21 -8.18
N PRO A 28 -15.01 3.45 -8.75
CA PRO A 28 -13.85 2.63 -8.42
C PRO A 28 -13.55 2.74 -6.92
N VAL A 29 -13.14 1.64 -6.33
CA VAL A 29 -12.64 1.64 -4.96
C VAL A 29 -11.32 2.42 -4.94
N LEU A 30 -11.21 3.33 -3.98
CA LEU A 30 -10.03 4.14 -3.78
C LEU A 30 -9.36 3.75 -2.47
N LEU A 31 -8.04 3.74 -2.48
CA LEU A 31 -7.22 3.61 -1.30
C LEU A 31 -6.39 4.88 -1.14
N GLY A 32 -6.42 5.43 0.06
CA GLY A 32 -5.67 6.60 0.48
C GLY A 32 -4.86 6.29 1.74
N ILE A 33 -3.93 7.18 2.04
CA ILE A 33 -3.12 7.13 3.25
C ILE A 33 -3.32 8.42 4.03
N LEU A 34 -3.70 8.28 5.28
CA LEU A 34 -3.80 9.37 6.24
C LEU A 34 -2.42 9.56 6.87
N GLU A 35 -1.72 10.60 6.43
CA GLU A 35 -0.34 10.89 6.82
C GLU A 35 -0.31 11.86 8.01
N ASP A 36 0.73 11.74 8.85
CA ASP A 36 1.03 12.75 9.84
C ASP A 36 1.60 14.01 9.15
N SER A 37 1.20 15.18 9.65
CA SER A 37 1.66 16.44 9.06
C SER A 37 3.17 16.59 9.19
N PRO A 38 3.88 17.00 8.13
CA PRO A 38 5.32 17.23 8.17
C PRO A 38 5.72 18.21 9.28
N GLY A 39 6.81 17.92 9.98
CA GLY A 39 7.36 18.78 11.05
C GLY A 39 6.73 18.57 12.42
N HIS A 40 5.83 17.66 12.60
CA HIS A 40 5.19 17.35 13.89
C HIS A 40 5.92 16.22 14.62
N TYR A 41 7.09 16.49 15.15
CA TYR A 41 7.94 15.48 15.80
C TYR A 41 7.65 15.27 17.29
N ALA A 42 6.78 16.08 17.88
CA ALA A 42 6.48 16.00 19.31
C ALA A 42 4.97 16.01 19.57
N GLY A 43 4.47 15.02 20.27
CA GLY A 43 3.07 14.97 20.66
C GLY A 43 2.29 13.80 20.11
N ALA A 44 0.99 13.94 19.93
CA ALA A 44 0.13 12.99 19.21
C ALA A 44 0.26 13.24 17.70
N PRO A 45 0.04 12.20 16.84
CA PRO A 45 0.01 12.40 15.41
C PRO A 45 -1.05 13.43 15.02
N HIS A 46 -0.73 14.25 14.03
CA HIS A 46 -1.58 15.33 13.56
C HIS A 46 -1.99 15.07 12.11
N TYR A 47 -2.94 14.18 11.93
CA TYR A 47 -3.46 13.82 10.62
C TYR A 47 -4.36 14.93 10.08
N ARG A 48 -3.99 15.51 8.93
CA ARG A 48 -4.78 16.57 8.26
C ARG A 48 -5.16 16.22 6.84
N ASP A 49 -4.38 15.34 6.21
CA ASP A 49 -4.49 15.09 4.79
C ASP A 49 -4.58 13.59 4.53
N VAL A 50 -5.39 13.23 3.54
CA VAL A 50 -5.45 11.88 2.98
C VAL A 50 -4.80 11.91 1.60
N ARG A 51 -3.72 11.18 1.43
CA ARG A 51 -3.10 11.02 0.11
C ARG A 51 -3.79 9.90 -0.63
N VAL A 52 -4.42 10.21 -1.76
CA VAL A 52 -4.99 9.20 -2.66
C VAL A 52 -3.85 8.51 -3.40
N VAL A 53 -3.68 7.22 -3.21
CA VAL A 53 -2.51 6.48 -3.75
C VAL A 53 -2.88 5.42 -4.76
N PHE A 54 -3.98 4.69 -4.57
CA PHE A 54 -4.38 3.61 -5.47
C PHE A 54 -5.87 3.65 -5.78
N ARG A 55 -6.22 3.05 -6.93
CA ARG A 55 -7.60 2.79 -7.32
C ARG A 55 -7.75 1.37 -7.83
N ARG A 56 -8.89 0.77 -7.61
CA ARG A 56 -9.25 -0.54 -8.15
C ARG A 56 -9.88 -0.36 -9.52
N VAL A 57 -9.33 -0.99 -10.55
CA VAL A 57 -9.85 -0.98 -11.93
C VAL A 57 -10.03 -2.42 -12.37
N GLY A 58 -11.27 -2.87 -12.44
CA GLY A 58 -11.57 -4.29 -12.66
C GLY A 58 -11.06 -5.13 -11.48
N ASP A 59 -10.19 -6.07 -11.76
CA ASP A 59 -9.53 -6.95 -10.80
C ASP A 59 -8.09 -6.53 -10.45
N GLN A 60 -7.68 -5.32 -10.82
CA GLN A 60 -6.32 -4.82 -10.61
C GLN A 60 -6.30 -3.52 -9.82
N TRP A 61 -5.29 -3.37 -8.98
CA TRP A 61 -4.96 -2.11 -8.34
C TRP A 61 -3.97 -1.32 -9.20
N GLU A 62 -4.26 -0.05 -9.41
CA GLU A 62 -3.43 0.89 -10.13
C GLU A 62 -3.06 2.06 -9.23
N ALA A 63 -1.82 2.54 -9.35
CA ALA A 63 -1.42 3.78 -8.72
C ALA A 63 -1.99 5.00 -9.46
N PHE A 64 -2.35 6.03 -8.71
CA PHE A 64 -2.58 7.33 -9.31
C PHE A 64 -1.27 7.89 -9.88
N PRO A 65 -1.31 8.56 -11.03
CA PRO A 65 -0.12 9.21 -11.56
C PRO A 65 0.37 10.31 -10.61
N CYS A 66 1.66 10.31 -10.32
CA CYS A 66 2.26 11.20 -9.31
C CYS A 66 3.54 11.90 -9.78
N SER A 67 3.87 11.84 -11.07
CA SER A 67 5.03 12.53 -11.62
C SER A 67 4.61 13.71 -12.48
N CYS A 68 5.07 14.91 -12.11
CA CYS A 68 4.89 16.14 -12.87
C CYS A 68 6.18 16.95 -12.89
N THR A 69 6.40 17.70 -13.98
CA THR A 69 7.58 18.53 -14.17
C THR A 69 7.29 20.03 -14.09
N ASP A 70 6.02 20.43 -14.16
CA ASP A 70 5.61 21.82 -14.16
C ASP A 70 4.20 22.03 -13.56
N GLU A 71 3.81 23.28 -13.34
CA GLU A 71 2.53 23.63 -12.73
C GLU A 71 1.30 23.23 -13.57
N ASP A 72 1.39 23.26 -14.89
CA ASP A 72 0.24 22.91 -15.75
C ASP A 72 -0.01 21.40 -15.69
N CYS A 73 1.04 20.61 -15.61
CA CYS A 73 0.96 19.18 -15.32
C CYS A 73 0.29 18.94 -13.97
N LEU A 74 0.71 19.64 -12.89
CA LEU A 74 0.12 19.50 -11.55
C LEU A 74 -1.36 19.87 -11.54
N LYS A 75 -1.77 20.92 -12.22
CA LYS A 75 -3.20 21.30 -12.37
C LYS A 75 -3.99 20.22 -13.10
N SER A 76 -3.44 19.70 -14.20
CA SER A 76 -4.05 18.59 -14.95
C SER A 76 -4.17 17.33 -14.11
N MET A 77 -3.13 17.02 -13.34
CA MET A 77 -3.13 15.89 -12.42
C MET A 77 -4.18 16.06 -11.33
N ALA A 78 -4.24 17.23 -10.66
CA ALA A 78 -5.23 17.51 -9.64
C ALA A 78 -6.67 17.35 -10.17
N ALA A 79 -6.95 17.72 -11.41
CA ALA A 79 -8.24 17.56 -12.04
C ALA A 79 -8.65 16.07 -12.24
N ASN A 80 -7.68 15.16 -12.30
CA ASN A 80 -7.93 13.72 -12.45
C ASN A 80 -8.14 12.99 -11.10
N PHE A 81 -7.87 13.65 -9.97
CA PHE A 81 -8.17 13.09 -8.66
C PHE A 81 -9.65 13.31 -8.31
N PRO A 82 -10.25 12.45 -7.49
CA PRO A 82 -11.64 12.61 -7.08
C PRO A 82 -11.80 13.91 -6.28
N ALA A 83 -12.77 14.75 -6.67
CA ALA A 83 -12.97 16.09 -6.08
C ALA A 83 -13.21 16.03 -4.57
N GLN A 84 -13.96 15.04 -4.10
CA GLN A 84 -14.24 14.78 -2.69
C GLN A 84 -14.47 13.30 -2.46
N VAL A 85 -13.98 12.79 -1.34
CA VAL A 85 -14.15 11.39 -0.93
C VAL A 85 -14.54 11.33 0.54
N ASN A 86 -15.46 10.43 0.86
CA ASN A 86 -15.72 10.00 2.24
C ASN A 86 -14.85 8.78 2.51
N TRP A 87 -13.89 8.94 3.38
CA TRP A 87 -12.91 7.93 3.72
C TRP A 87 -13.28 7.19 4.99
N THR A 88 -13.30 5.87 4.96
CA THR A 88 -13.29 5.01 6.14
C THR A 88 -11.84 4.81 6.56
N ILE A 89 -11.48 5.23 7.76
CA ILE A 89 -10.12 5.08 8.29
C ILE A 89 -10.02 3.73 8.98
N VAL A 90 -8.99 2.98 8.61
CA VAL A 90 -8.76 1.62 9.09
C VAL A 90 -7.38 1.48 9.75
N PHE A 91 -7.28 0.58 10.70
CA PHE A 91 -6.05 0.29 11.43
C PHE A 91 -6.14 -1.07 12.11
N ASP A 92 -5.17 -1.94 11.86
CA ASP A 92 -5.07 -3.30 12.41
C ASP A 92 -6.42 -4.05 12.26
N GLY A 93 -6.96 -4.10 11.06
CA GLY A 93 -8.19 -4.81 10.72
C GLY A 93 -9.49 -4.18 11.25
N ARG A 94 -9.44 -2.95 11.79
CA ARG A 94 -10.60 -2.28 12.41
C ARG A 94 -10.95 -0.98 11.72
N ASN A 95 -12.25 -0.74 11.58
CA ASN A 95 -12.77 0.58 11.21
C ASN A 95 -12.70 1.52 12.42
N LEU A 96 -11.99 2.65 12.25
CA LEU A 96 -11.78 3.66 13.30
C LEU A 96 -12.75 4.86 13.17
N GLY A 97 -13.52 4.94 12.09
CA GLY A 97 -14.40 6.07 11.81
C GLY A 97 -14.24 6.60 10.39
N GLN A 98 -14.85 7.74 10.11
CA GLN A 98 -14.87 8.31 8.77
C GLN A 98 -14.43 9.77 8.78
N VAL A 99 -13.79 10.19 7.71
CA VAL A 99 -13.46 11.58 7.42
C VAL A 99 -13.84 11.92 5.98
N THR A 100 -14.18 13.16 5.72
CA THR A 100 -14.39 13.67 4.37
C THR A 100 -13.19 14.51 3.98
N ALA A 101 -12.62 14.26 2.81
CA ALA A 101 -11.51 15.03 2.29
C ALA A 101 -11.79 15.53 0.86
N ARG A 102 -11.19 16.66 0.51
CA ARG A 102 -11.33 17.33 -0.79
C ARG A 102 -9.98 17.51 -1.46
N THR A 103 -9.92 17.24 -2.77
CA THR A 103 -8.75 17.54 -3.59
C THR A 103 -8.60 19.06 -3.75
N PRO A 104 -7.41 19.64 -3.47
CA PRO A 104 -7.12 21.02 -3.76
C PRO A 104 -7.11 21.27 -5.27
N SER A 105 -7.25 22.52 -5.69
CA SER A 105 -7.22 22.91 -7.13
C SER A 105 -5.85 22.68 -7.76
N THR A 106 -4.80 22.71 -6.97
CA THR A 106 -3.41 22.44 -7.37
C THR A 106 -2.71 21.69 -6.24
N PHE A 107 -1.71 20.87 -6.59
CA PHE A 107 -0.78 20.27 -5.62
C PHE A 107 0.51 21.11 -5.60
N ASP A 108 1.20 21.09 -4.46
CA ASP A 108 2.58 21.56 -4.43
C ASP A 108 3.49 20.59 -5.19
N PHE A 109 4.64 21.10 -5.64
CA PHE A 109 5.67 20.25 -6.19
C PHE A 109 6.09 19.17 -5.16
N TYR A 110 6.40 17.98 -5.65
CA TYR A 110 6.96 16.90 -4.91
C TYR A 110 6.01 16.28 -3.87
N SER A 111 6.17 16.63 -2.60
CA SER A 111 5.60 15.89 -1.47
C SER A 111 4.08 15.97 -1.32
N ALA A 112 3.44 17.02 -1.85
CA ALA A 112 2.00 17.21 -1.69
C ALA A 112 1.13 16.52 -2.74
N VAL A 113 1.74 15.82 -3.70
CA VAL A 113 1.01 15.12 -4.77
C VAL A 113 0.03 14.11 -4.20
N GLY A 114 -1.22 14.19 -4.65
CA GLY A 114 -2.30 13.31 -4.23
C GLY A 114 -2.96 13.65 -2.90
N GLN A 115 -2.45 14.60 -2.12
CA GLN A 115 -3.02 14.98 -0.82
C GLN A 115 -4.35 15.70 -0.97
N GLN A 116 -5.37 15.15 -0.30
CA GLN A 116 -6.68 15.77 -0.10
C GLN A 116 -6.75 16.35 1.31
N GLN A 117 -7.25 17.56 1.45
CA GLN A 117 -7.45 18.19 2.76
C GLN A 117 -8.73 17.67 3.41
N ILE A 118 -8.64 17.28 4.67
CA ILE A 118 -9.80 16.92 5.48
C ILE A 118 -10.65 18.18 5.70
N ILE A 119 -11.96 18.04 5.47
CA ILE A 119 -12.93 19.14 5.58
C ILE A 119 -14.04 18.78 6.58
N GLY A 120 -14.70 19.83 7.11
CA GLY A 120 -15.79 19.68 8.07
C GLY A 120 -15.30 19.43 9.50
N ASP A 121 -16.23 19.04 10.38
CA ASP A 121 -15.99 18.85 11.82
C ASP A 121 -15.52 17.43 12.18
N SER A 122 -15.28 16.57 11.19
CA SER A 122 -14.81 15.20 11.43
C SER A 122 -13.34 15.23 11.86
N ALA A 123 -13.12 14.99 13.13
CA ALA A 123 -11.76 14.80 13.63
C ALA A 123 -11.22 13.44 13.17
N PRO A 124 -9.98 13.37 12.66
CA PRO A 124 -9.33 12.10 12.42
C PRO A 124 -9.28 11.24 13.68
N PRO A 125 -9.39 9.92 13.55
CA PRO A 125 -9.35 9.04 14.71
C PRO A 125 -8.01 9.12 15.43
N THR A 126 -8.05 9.03 16.75
CA THR A 126 -6.86 9.01 17.58
C THR A 126 -6.43 7.56 17.82
N VAL A 127 -5.21 7.22 17.48
CA VAL A 127 -4.60 5.91 17.76
C VAL A 127 -3.53 6.08 18.85
N GLY A 128 -3.43 5.11 19.76
CA GLY A 128 -2.48 5.16 20.86
C GLY A 128 -1.02 5.17 20.38
N ARG A 129 -0.19 6.02 20.97
CA ARG A 129 1.22 6.26 20.58
C ARG A 129 2.06 5.00 20.36
N ARG A 130 1.92 3.97 21.20
CA ARG A 130 2.75 2.76 21.12
C ARG A 130 2.50 1.92 19.87
N SER A 131 1.29 1.99 19.33
CA SER A 131 0.91 1.28 18.12
C SER A 131 1.39 1.97 16.84
N LEU A 132 1.91 3.19 16.96
CA LEU A 132 2.26 4.07 15.86
C LEU A 132 3.76 4.31 15.71
N GLN A 133 4.61 3.60 16.48
CA GLN A 133 6.06 3.69 16.26
C GLN A 133 6.40 3.04 14.92
N PHE A 134 6.91 3.87 14.05
CA PHE A 134 7.25 3.55 12.69
C PHE A 134 8.69 4.02 12.43
N GLY A 135 9.42 3.37 11.53
CA GLY A 135 10.76 3.80 11.17
C GLY A 135 10.72 5.22 10.62
N GLY A 136 11.45 6.14 11.21
CA GLY A 136 11.52 7.53 10.78
C GLY A 136 12.86 7.88 10.14
N PHE A 137 12.85 8.91 9.31
CA PHE A 137 14.05 9.44 8.68
C PHE A 137 15.02 9.98 9.73
N LEU A 138 16.31 9.66 9.63
CA LEU A 138 17.38 10.06 10.55
C LEU A 138 17.13 9.69 12.04
N GLY A 139 16.41 8.57 12.29
CA GLY A 139 16.16 8.10 13.65
C GLY A 139 15.16 8.94 14.45
N GLN A 140 14.45 9.87 13.82
CA GLN A 140 13.30 10.52 14.41
C GLN A 140 12.11 9.58 14.39
N PRO A 141 11.36 9.44 15.50
CA PRO A 141 10.18 8.60 15.50
C PRO A 141 9.13 9.21 14.56
N ALA A 142 8.78 8.50 13.50
CA ALA A 142 7.62 8.82 12.70
C ALA A 142 6.39 8.10 13.26
N TYR A 143 5.21 8.64 12.97
CA TYR A 143 3.98 7.95 13.28
C TYR A 143 3.57 7.07 12.10
N ARG A 144 3.12 5.85 12.40
CA ARG A 144 2.58 4.96 11.39
C ARG A 144 1.40 5.63 10.69
N PRO A 145 1.41 5.77 9.36
CA PRO A 145 0.27 6.25 8.61
C PRO A 145 -0.93 5.32 8.80
N LEU A 146 -2.14 5.85 8.62
CA LEU A 146 -3.36 5.05 8.65
C LEU A 146 -3.86 4.85 7.23
N VAL A 147 -4.44 3.68 6.95
CA VAL A 147 -5.07 3.43 5.66
C VAL A 147 -6.47 4.04 5.64
N ALA A 148 -6.84 4.63 4.51
CA ALA A 148 -8.15 5.21 4.24
C ALA A 148 -8.75 4.53 3.01
N VAL A 149 -9.97 4.00 3.12
CA VAL A 149 -10.66 3.34 2.02
C VAL A 149 -11.96 4.05 1.69
N SER A 150 -12.32 4.15 0.40
CA SER A 150 -13.59 4.76 -0.01
C SER A 150 -14.79 3.87 0.25
N GLN A 151 -14.58 2.61 0.65
CA GLN A 151 -15.63 1.66 1.00
C GLN A 151 -16.10 1.87 2.45
N PRO A 152 -17.42 1.96 2.70
CA PRO A 152 -17.94 2.13 4.06
C PRO A 152 -17.87 0.86 4.91
N ASN A 153 -17.81 -0.32 4.29
CA ASN A 153 -17.94 -1.62 4.95
C ASN A 153 -16.62 -2.39 4.93
N TYR A 154 -15.57 -1.79 5.48
CA TYR A 154 -14.27 -2.43 5.61
C TYR A 154 -14.33 -3.66 6.52
N ARG A 155 -13.65 -4.73 6.10
CA ARG A 155 -13.41 -5.97 6.86
C ARG A 155 -11.97 -6.41 6.64
N ASP A 156 -11.45 -7.16 7.60
CA ASP A 156 -10.20 -7.91 7.45
C ASP A 156 -10.46 -9.39 7.73
N PRO A 157 -10.73 -10.20 6.71
CA PRO A 157 -11.01 -11.62 6.89
C PRO A 157 -9.76 -12.42 7.29
N GLU A 158 -8.58 -11.94 6.92
CA GLU A 158 -7.32 -12.62 7.19
C GLU A 158 -6.74 -12.31 8.57
N GLY A 159 -7.06 -11.16 9.14
CA GLY A 159 -6.70 -10.77 10.51
C GLY A 159 -5.20 -10.77 10.76
N TRP A 160 -4.44 -10.10 9.91
CA TRP A 160 -2.99 -9.95 10.04
C TRP A 160 -2.62 -9.24 11.34
N LYS A 161 -1.71 -9.82 12.12
CA LYS A 161 -1.26 -9.25 13.40
C LYS A 161 0.19 -9.63 13.69
N PRO A 162 0.92 -8.82 14.48
CA PRO A 162 2.22 -9.22 15.00
C PRO A 162 2.12 -10.57 15.72
N GLY A 163 3.04 -11.47 15.41
CA GLY A 163 2.97 -12.84 15.93
C GLY A 163 4.32 -13.52 16.02
N LYS A 164 4.34 -14.69 16.66
CA LYS A 164 5.53 -15.51 16.76
C LYS A 164 5.63 -16.41 15.53
N LEU A 165 6.80 -16.44 14.93
CA LEU A 165 7.10 -17.33 13.83
C LEU A 165 7.48 -18.72 14.37
N PRO A 166 6.89 -19.82 13.87
CA PRO A 166 7.35 -21.18 14.19
C PRO A 166 8.84 -21.36 13.81
N THR A 167 9.56 -22.16 14.60
CA THR A 167 11.00 -22.38 14.37
C THR A 167 11.30 -22.90 12.97
N GLU A 168 10.50 -23.81 12.46
CA GLU A 168 10.65 -24.36 11.11
C GLU A 168 10.44 -23.28 10.01
N SER A 169 9.46 -22.39 10.20
CA SER A 169 9.20 -21.27 9.29
C SER A 169 10.37 -20.27 9.31
N LEU A 170 10.94 -20.00 10.48
CA LEU A 170 12.13 -19.16 10.59
C LEU A 170 13.34 -19.78 9.90
N LEU A 171 13.55 -21.09 10.03
CA LEU A 171 14.62 -21.81 9.35
C LEU A 171 14.44 -21.76 7.82
N ALA A 172 13.20 -21.95 7.34
CA ALA A 172 12.87 -21.85 5.92
C ALA A 172 13.14 -20.44 5.38
N ALA A 173 12.70 -19.41 6.11
CA ALA A 173 12.94 -18.01 5.73
C ALA A 173 14.43 -17.67 5.70
N ARG A 174 15.22 -18.10 6.70
CA ARG A 174 16.68 -17.95 6.71
C ARG A 174 17.37 -18.68 5.57
N LYS A 175 16.88 -19.84 5.18
CA LYS A 175 17.37 -20.57 4.00
C LYS A 175 17.10 -19.77 2.73
N ALA A 176 15.89 -19.25 2.55
CA ALA A 176 15.53 -18.41 1.40
C ALA A 176 16.37 -17.12 1.36
N PHE A 177 16.57 -16.47 2.50
CA PHE A 177 17.46 -15.30 2.62
C PHE A 177 18.87 -15.63 2.13
N ARG A 178 19.45 -16.75 2.59
CA ARG A 178 20.80 -17.17 2.17
C ARG A 178 20.88 -17.54 0.68
N GLN A 179 19.83 -18.11 0.11
CA GLN A 179 19.78 -18.41 -1.32
C GLN A 179 19.82 -17.15 -2.17
N ARG A 180 19.17 -16.08 -1.69
CA ARG A 180 19.14 -14.77 -2.38
C ARG A 180 20.45 -14.01 -2.19
N PHE A 181 21.00 -14.01 -0.99
CA PHE A 181 22.21 -13.28 -0.59
C PHE A 181 23.31 -14.26 -0.23
N SER A 182 23.71 -15.10 -1.18
CA SER A 182 24.75 -16.12 -0.96
C SER A 182 26.16 -15.54 -0.87
N ASN A 183 26.38 -14.39 -1.47
CA ASN A 183 27.66 -13.68 -1.48
C ASN A 183 27.41 -12.24 -1.02
N VAL A 184 27.98 -11.88 0.13
CA VAL A 184 27.82 -10.57 0.77
C VAL A 184 29.21 -10.04 1.10
N GLU A 185 29.39 -8.75 0.93
CA GLU A 185 30.60 -8.07 1.36
C GLU A 185 30.47 -7.55 2.80
N ASN A 186 31.51 -7.76 3.59
CA ASN A 186 31.61 -7.28 4.96
C ASN A 186 32.93 -6.54 5.13
N CYS A 187 32.91 -5.49 5.92
CA CYS A 187 34.09 -4.71 6.23
C CYS A 187 34.46 -4.82 7.71
N THR A 188 35.71 -4.52 8.05
CA THR A 188 36.10 -4.41 9.45
C THR A 188 35.62 -3.07 10.02
N LYS A 189 35.49 -2.97 11.35
CA LYS A 189 35.12 -1.69 12.00
C LYS A 189 36.14 -0.57 11.77
N THR A 190 37.39 -0.95 11.51
CA THR A 190 38.53 -0.03 11.36
C THR A 190 38.90 0.27 9.90
N ASP A 191 38.40 -0.55 8.97
CA ASP A 191 38.65 -0.36 7.54
C ASP A 191 37.36 -0.67 6.76
N ARG A 192 36.61 0.40 6.50
CA ARG A 192 35.31 0.32 5.81
C ARG A 192 35.42 0.39 4.29
N ASP A 193 36.62 0.68 3.77
CA ASP A 193 36.88 0.82 2.35
C ASP A 193 37.37 -0.47 1.71
N ARG A 194 37.60 -1.54 2.51
CA ARG A 194 38.07 -2.82 2.03
C ARG A 194 37.05 -3.93 2.22
N PRO A 195 36.14 -4.09 1.27
CA PRO A 195 35.15 -5.16 1.33
C PRO A 195 35.83 -6.54 1.19
N VAL A 196 35.38 -7.48 2.01
CA VAL A 196 35.81 -8.87 1.97
C VAL A 196 34.55 -9.74 1.81
N SER A 197 34.61 -10.69 0.88
CA SER A 197 33.55 -11.67 0.72
C SER A 197 33.32 -12.43 2.04
N TRP A 198 32.07 -12.49 2.49
CA TRP A 198 31.70 -12.99 3.80
C TRP A 198 30.66 -14.12 3.73
N LEU A 199 31.12 -15.29 4.11
CA LEU A 199 30.24 -16.43 4.35
C LEU A 199 29.66 -16.33 5.77
N TYR A 200 28.58 -15.56 5.91
CA TYR A 200 27.99 -15.24 7.21
C TYR A 200 27.30 -16.44 7.88
N PRO A 201 27.42 -16.60 9.21
CA PRO A 201 26.67 -17.61 9.97
C PRO A 201 25.17 -17.32 9.98
N SER A 202 24.34 -18.36 10.10
CA SER A 202 22.87 -18.18 10.13
C SER A 202 22.38 -17.32 11.30
N VAL A 203 23.16 -17.24 12.39
CA VAL A 203 22.86 -16.37 13.55
C VAL A 203 22.90 -14.90 13.19
N ASN A 204 23.61 -14.50 12.15
CA ASN A 204 23.65 -13.12 11.68
C ASN A 204 22.40 -12.72 10.86
N ILE A 205 21.59 -13.69 10.43
CA ILE A 205 20.30 -13.41 9.82
C ILE A 205 19.29 -13.16 10.94
N GLN A 206 18.98 -11.89 11.18
CA GLN A 206 18.14 -11.44 12.29
C GLN A 206 16.68 -11.35 11.85
N LEU A 207 15.78 -11.90 12.65
CA LEU A 207 14.34 -11.66 12.53
C LEU A 207 14.03 -10.30 13.17
N GLN A 208 13.53 -9.37 12.38
CA GLN A 208 13.16 -8.03 12.84
C GLN A 208 11.68 -7.97 13.20
N LYS A 209 10.82 -8.41 12.26
CA LYS A 209 9.36 -8.41 12.45
C LYS A 209 8.77 -9.72 11.93
N ALA A 210 7.66 -10.12 12.53
CA ALA A 210 6.83 -11.20 12.03
C ALA A 210 5.35 -10.87 12.25
N TYR A 211 4.55 -11.15 11.24
CA TYR A 211 3.09 -11.05 11.27
C TYR A 211 2.50 -12.39 10.87
N VAL A 212 1.34 -12.72 11.42
CA VAL A 212 0.63 -13.95 11.14
C VAL A 212 -0.81 -13.66 10.78
N SER A 213 -1.32 -14.34 9.74
CA SER A 213 -2.72 -14.30 9.37
C SER A 213 -3.50 -15.46 10.02
N ASN A 214 -4.84 -15.35 10.03
CA ASN A 214 -5.73 -16.42 10.46
C ASN A 214 -5.64 -17.69 9.58
N HIS A 215 -5.09 -17.55 8.37
CA HIS A 215 -4.89 -18.65 7.41
C HIS A 215 -3.49 -19.28 7.47
N ASN A 216 -2.73 -19.01 8.55
CA ASN A 216 -1.36 -19.51 8.74
C ASN A 216 -0.35 -19.04 7.67
N TRP A 217 -0.59 -17.90 7.11
CA TRP A 217 0.44 -17.20 6.34
C TRP A 217 1.28 -16.33 7.28
N PHE A 218 2.54 -16.13 6.93
CA PHE A 218 3.45 -15.29 7.71
C PHE A 218 4.12 -14.26 6.80
N LEU A 219 4.21 -13.02 7.29
CA LEU A 219 5.10 -12.00 6.77
C LEU A 219 6.30 -11.90 7.69
N VAL A 220 7.50 -11.93 7.14
CA VAL A 220 8.74 -11.92 7.90
C VAL A 220 9.70 -10.88 7.35
N GLU A 221 10.20 -10.04 8.22
CA GLU A 221 11.27 -9.11 7.93
C GLU A 221 12.58 -9.66 8.50
N LEU A 222 13.54 -9.89 7.60
CA LEU A 222 14.88 -10.34 7.95
C LEU A 222 15.91 -9.30 7.52
N SER A 223 17.00 -9.18 8.26
CA SER A 223 18.17 -8.40 7.87
C SER A 223 19.46 -9.12 8.26
N LEU A 224 20.56 -8.78 7.63
CA LEU A 224 21.87 -9.28 7.98
C LEU A 224 22.54 -8.37 9.02
N SER A 225 23.00 -8.94 10.13
CA SER A 225 23.80 -8.24 11.13
C SER A 225 25.28 -8.41 10.83
N GLY A 226 25.96 -7.30 10.56
CA GLY A 226 27.39 -7.28 10.24
C GLY A 226 27.94 -5.85 10.14
N ASN A 227 29.18 -5.72 9.70
CA ASN A 227 29.79 -4.42 9.49
C ASN A 227 29.64 -4.02 8.01
N ARG A 228 28.84 -3.00 7.76
CA ARG A 228 28.68 -2.44 6.41
C ARG A 228 29.97 -1.77 5.94
N CYS A 229 30.27 -1.94 4.66
CA CYS A 229 31.30 -1.16 3.99
C CYS A 229 30.84 0.28 3.72
N GLU A 230 31.74 1.19 3.43
CA GLU A 230 31.40 2.51 2.89
C GLU A 230 30.93 2.38 1.44
N GLY A 231 30.00 3.22 1.04
CA GLY A 231 29.37 3.15 -0.28
C GLY A 231 27.89 2.71 -0.23
N PRO A 232 27.32 2.39 -1.38
CA PRO A 232 25.95 1.88 -1.45
C PRO A 232 25.84 0.63 -0.58
N PRO A 233 24.84 0.53 0.32
CA PRO A 233 24.69 -0.64 1.17
C PRO A 233 24.46 -1.88 0.30
N ASP A 234 25.13 -3.00 0.65
CA ASP A 234 24.72 -4.30 0.14
C ASP A 234 23.28 -4.54 0.62
N ASP A 235 22.37 -4.88 -0.30
CA ASP A 235 20.95 -5.07 -0.04
C ASP A 235 20.68 -6.04 1.11
N ALA A 236 21.58 -6.98 1.36
CA ALA A 236 21.44 -7.96 2.45
C ALA A 236 21.35 -7.33 3.86
N PHE A 237 21.93 -6.15 4.06
CA PHE A 237 21.88 -5.44 5.35
C PHE A 237 20.62 -4.60 5.52
N ALA A 238 19.91 -4.32 4.43
CA ALA A 238 18.61 -3.67 4.50
C ALA A 238 17.50 -4.66 4.96
N PRO A 239 16.38 -4.17 5.48
CA PRO A 239 15.22 -4.99 5.76
C PRO A 239 14.74 -5.73 4.51
N GLN A 240 14.60 -7.06 4.59
CA GLN A 240 14.18 -7.94 3.51
C GLN A 240 12.89 -8.64 3.89
N TRP A 241 11.88 -8.54 3.04
CA TRP A 241 10.57 -9.09 3.31
C TRP A 241 10.34 -10.41 2.56
N PHE A 242 9.84 -11.39 3.31
CA PHE A 242 9.44 -12.69 2.82
C PHE A 242 8.02 -13.00 3.23
N VAL A 243 7.28 -13.64 2.34
CA VAL A 243 6.00 -14.28 2.65
C VAL A 243 6.19 -15.78 2.74
N ILE A 244 5.55 -16.39 3.71
CA ILE A 244 5.49 -17.84 3.89
C ILE A 244 4.02 -18.21 3.83
N ASP A 245 3.63 -18.99 2.83
CA ASP A 245 2.26 -19.47 2.66
C ASP A 245 1.91 -20.63 3.61
N ALA A 246 0.65 -21.05 3.59
CA ALA A 246 0.15 -22.14 4.44
C ALA A 246 0.85 -23.49 4.16
N GLU A 247 1.38 -23.70 2.96
CA GLU A 247 2.13 -24.87 2.53
C GLU A 247 3.63 -24.77 2.83
N ARG A 248 4.04 -23.65 3.48
CA ARG A 248 5.42 -23.30 3.84
C ARG A 248 6.34 -23.00 2.66
N GLY A 249 5.76 -22.63 1.52
CA GLY A 249 6.50 -21.99 0.44
C GLY A 249 7.01 -20.62 0.89
N VAL A 250 8.31 -20.36 0.71
CA VAL A 250 8.91 -19.07 1.09
C VAL A 250 9.25 -18.29 -0.15
N ARG A 251 8.74 -17.06 -0.24
CA ARG A 251 9.00 -16.16 -1.36
C ARG A 251 9.42 -14.78 -0.86
N TRP A 252 10.51 -14.27 -1.41
CA TRP A 252 10.90 -12.88 -1.24
C TRP A 252 10.02 -11.99 -2.10
N PHE A 253 9.59 -10.82 -1.58
CA PHE A 253 8.75 -9.90 -2.33
C PHE A 253 9.19 -8.43 -2.27
N GLY A 254 10.22 -8.10 -1.47
CA GLY A 254 10.73 -6.73 -1.45
C GLY A 254 11.73 -6.45 -0.34
N SER A 255 12.30 -5.24 -0.39
CA SER A 255 13.24 -4.70 0.59
C SER A 255 12.95 -3.23 0.87
N GLU A 256 13.53 -2.68 1.92
CA GLU A 256 13.47 -1.26 2.28
C GLU A 256 12.04 -0.70 2.34
N MET A 257 11.13 -1.50 2.89
CA MET A 257 9.71 -1.17 3.06
C MET A 257 9.31 -1.39 4.51
N GLU A 258 8.25 -0.71 4.94
CA GLU A 258 7.65 -0.93 6.24
C GLU A 258 6.14 -1.16 6.10
N LEU A 259 5.61 -2.22 6.74
CA LEU A 259 4.19 -2.56 6.67
C LEU A 259 3.36 -1.46 7.35
N VAL A 260 2.54 -0.77 6.57
CA VAL A 260 1.58 0.22 7.07
C VAL A 260 0.37 -0.48 7.66
N ASP A 261 -0.30 -1.32 6.86
CA ASP A 261 -1.48 -2.06 7.30
C ASP A 261 -1.78 -3.21 6.32
N ALA A 262 -2.65 -4.11 6.75
CA ALA A 262 -3.18 -5.17 5.91
C ALA A 262 -4.70 -5.30 6.14
N GLY A 263 -5.46 -5.55 5.06
CA GLY A 263 -6.89 -5.74 5.12
C GLY A 263 -7.52 -5.85 3.75
N ASP A 264 -8.77 -6.31 3.71
CA ASP A 264 -9.58 -6.43 2.49
C ASP A 264 -10.15 -5.06 2.14
N TYR A 265 -9.44 -4.30 1.31
CA TYR A 265 -9.80 -2.91 1.01
C TYR A 265 -10.83 -2.78 -0.11
N ASP A 266 -11.04 -3.80 -0.94
CA ASP A 266 -12.04 -3.81 -2.00
C ASP A 266 -13.21 -4.78 -1.75
N ASN A 267 -13.21 -5.47 -0.62
CA ASN A 267 -14.21 -6.44 -0.18
C ASN A 267 -14.32 -7.67 -1.12
N ASP A 268 -13.21 -8.11 -1.69
CA ASP A 268 -13.14 -9.31 -2.52
C ASP A 268 -12.92 -10.60 -1.69
N GLY A 269 -12.63 -10.47 -0.40
CA GLY A 269 -12.42 -11.57 0.55
C GLY A 269 -10.96 -11.92 0.78
N HIS A 270 -10.02 -11.22 0.13
CA HIS A 270 -8.58 -11.35 0.31
C HIS A 270 -8.01 -10.06 0.90
N ALA A 271 -6.96 -10.16 1.69
CA ALA A 271 -6.33 -8.98 2.24
C ALA A 271 -5.23 -8.45 1.32
N GLU A 272 -5.25 -7.15 1.07
CA GLU A 272 -4.13 -6.41 0.54
C GLU A 272 -3.17 -6.01 1.65
N GLN A 273 -1.90 -5.79 1.29
CA GLN A 273 -0.89 -5.31 2.22
C GLN A 273 -0.26 -4.02 1.69
N VAL A 274 -0.36 -2.97 2.48
CA VAL A 274 0.22 -1.66 2.16
C VAL A 274 1.55 -1.50 2.88
N PHE A 275 2.57 -1.20 2.13
CA PHE A 275 3.90 -0.85 2.64
C PHE A 275 4.24 0.59 2.31
N SER A 276 4.87 1.30 3.24
CA SER A 276 5.58 2.54 2.93
C SER A 276 6.96 2.21 2.37
N MET A 277 7.42 3.03 1.45
CA MET A 277 8.76 3.01 0.91
C MET A 277 9.39 4.37 1.20
N ASP A 278 10.64 4.35 1.66
CA ASP A 278 11.41 5.57 1.89
C ASP A 278 12.79 5.41 1.24
N GLY A 279 13.22 6.44 0.52
CA GLY A 279 14.46 6.42 -0.22
C GLY A 279 15.07 7.82 -0.32
N TYR A 280 16.22 7.91 -0.95
CA TYR A 280 16.88 9.20 -1.14
C TYR A 280 16.04 10.10 -2.05
N ASN A 281 15.55 11.22 -1.50
CA ASN A 281 14.72 12.24 -2.17
C ASN A 281 13.37 11.71 -2.71
N ARG A 282 12.89 10.58 -2.24
CA ARG A 282 11.62 9.99 -2.67
C ARG A 282 10.97 9.20 -1.54
N GLY A 283 9.67 9.20 -1.57
CA GLY A 283 8.84 8.39 -0.71
C GLY A 283 7.69 7.80 -1.50
N GLY A 284 6.95 6.87 -0.89
CA GLY A 284 5.83 6.28 -1.57
C GLY A 284 5.20 5.13 -0.82
N TYR A 285 4.31 4.45 -1.54
CA TYR A 285 3.59 3.30 -1.04
C TYR A 285 3.57 2.19 -2.07
N LYS A 286 3.65 0.96 -1.58
CA LYS A 286 3.50 -0.24 -2.39
C LYS A 286 2.37 -1.08 -1.84
N LEU A 287 1.45 -1.44 -2.71
CA LEU A 287 0.34 -2.31 -2.41
C LEU A 287 0.62 -3.68 -3.01
N PHE A 288 0.53 -4.73 -2.20
CA PHE A 288 0.50 -6.11 -2.67
C PHE A 288 -0.92 -6.64 -2.58
N TYR A 289 -1.33 -7.43 -3.56
CA TYR A 289 -2.66 -8.04 -3.64
C TYR A 289 -2.59 -9.40 -4.34
N ASP A 290 -3.71 -10.14 -4.34
CA ASP A 290 -3.80 -11.49 -4.90
C ASP A 290 -2.66 -12.39 -4.35
N ASP A 291 -2.60 -12.56 -3.03
CA ASP A 291 -1.60 -13.39 -2.35
C ASP A 291 -0.14 -13.00 -2.70
N PHE A 292 0.16 -11.72 -2.76
CA PHE A 292 1.48 -11.17 -3.15
C PHE A 292 1.93 -11.52 -4.58
N ARG A 293 0.99 -11.89 -5.48
CA ARG A 293 1.31 -12.17 -6.89
C ARG A 293 1.44 -10.88 -7.70
N HIS A 294 0.72 -9.86 -7.30
CA HIS A 294 0.66 -8.57 -7.96
C HIS A 294 1.01 -7.44 -7.00
N SER A 295 1.45 -6.33 -7.56
CA SER A 295 1.69 -5.11 -6.79
C SER A 295 1.46 -3.86 -7.63
N ALA A 296 1.02 -2.78 -6.97
CA ALA A 296 1.00 -1.43 -7.50
C ALA A 296 1.97 -0.55 -6.69
N VAL A 297 2.58 0.44 -7.33
CA VAL A 297 3.56 1.34 -6.70
C VAL A 297 3.17 2.78 -6.95
N PHE A 298 2.99 3.54 -5.88
CA PHE A 298 2.83 4.98 -5.88
C PHE A 298 4.10 5.61 -5.29
N GLU A 299 4.78 6.43 -6.08
CA GLU A 299 6.04 7.06 -5.66
C GLU A 299 6.01 8.56 -5.95
N PHE A 300 6.50 9.37 -5.03
CA PHE A 300 6.63 10.82 -5.18
C PHE A 300 8.01 11.29 -4.71
N SER A 301 8.46 12.41 -5.27
CA SER A 301 9.69 13.08 -4.86
C SER A 301 9.40 14.16 -3.84
N TYR A 302 10.36 14.49 -2.97
CA TYR A 302 10.29 15.61 -2.02
C TYR A 302 11.52 16.54 -2.09
N HIS A 303 12.30 16.41 -3.18
CA HIS A 303 13.34 17.37 -3.60
C HIS A 303 13.37 17.52 -5.12
#